data_4893977751c2d1e542d605375c2a49fd
#
_entry.id   4893977751c2d1e542d605375c2a49fd
#
_cell.length_a   1.000
_cell.length_b   1.000
_cell.length_c   1.000
_cell.angle_alpha   90.00
_cell.angle_beta   90.00
_cell.angle_gamma   90.00
#
_symmetry.space_group_name_H-M   'P 1'
#
loop_
_entity.id
_entity.type
_entity.pdbx_description
1 polymer ?
#
loop_
_entity_poly.entity_id
_entity_poly.type
_entity_poly.pdbx_seq_one_letter_code
_entity_poly.pdbx_strand_id
1 'polypeptide(L)'
;MSEPVGHLDLAQTFCHIAGIDEPHWVEGNKLPISNEEARAQQRSHVITEWDSEHGPVDIHLKSIFQDGWLCTAYEKSSLYEGTEGELYDLKEDPDQLLNLWSDQSMQSIKSDLIADLKDKLPPVRQPRLERKAPV
;
A
#
# COMPACT_ATOMS: atom_id res chain seq x y z
N MET A 1 -11.36 -4.24 15.20
CA MET A 1 -11.45 -3.56 13.91
C MET A 1 -10.77 -4.44 12.88
N SER A 2 -11.41 -4.71 11.76
CA SER A 2 -10.92 -5.61 10.72
C SER A 2 -10.68 -4.89 9.38
N GLU A 3 -11.12 -3.65 9.28
CA GLU A 3 -10.96 -2.84 8.07
C GLU A 3 -9.51 -2.33 7.96
N PRO A 4 -8.95 -2.34 6.74
CA PRO A 4 -7.58 -1.91 6.51
C PRO A 4 -7.40 -0.41 6.78
N VAL A 5 -6.27 -0.03 7.37
CA VAL A 5 -5.88 1.36 7.63
C VAL A 5 -4.45 1.60 7.14
N GLY A 6 -4.16 2.83 6.73
CA GLY A 6 -2.85 3.21 6.21
C GLY A 6 -2.21 4.38 6.95
N HIS A 7 -0.93 4.62 6.73
CA HIS A 7 -0.21 5.75 7.34
C HIS A 7 -0.78 7.11 6.93
N LEU A 8 -1.38 7.23 5.74
CA LEU A 8 -2.01 8.47 5.29
C LEU A 8 -3.17 8.90 6.21
N ASP A 9 -3.79 7.94 6.90
CA ASP A 9 -4.91 8.20 7.81
C ASP A 9 -4.48 8.93 9.09
N LEU A 10 -3.20 8.85 9.45
CA LEU A 10 -2.67 9.49 10.65
C LEU A 10 -2.73 11.00 10.57
N ALA A 11 -2.42 11.59 9.43
CA ALA A 11 -2.41 13.04 9.26
C ALA A 11 -3.82 13.64 9.50
N GLN A 12 -4.84 13.06 8.87
CA GLN A 12 -6.23 13.47 9.09
C GLN A 12 -6.69 13.24 10.53
N THR A 13 -6.30 12.11 11.10
CA THR A 13 -6.62 11.79 12.51
C THR A 13 -6.04 12.83 13.47
N PHE A 14 -4.80 13.25 13.26
CA PHE A 14 -4.17 14.28 14.09
C PHE A 14 -4.81 15.64 13.93
N CYS A 15 -5.16 16.06 12.69
CA CYS A 15 -5.92 17.30 12.46
C CYS A 15 -7.25 17.25 13.22
N HIS A 16 -7.98 16.15 13.11
CA HIS A 16 -9.26 15.97 13.79
C HIS A 16 -9.13 16.04 15.32
N ILE A 17 -8.15 15.36 15.92
CA ILE A 17 -7.89 15.39 17.36
C ILE A 17 -7.50 16.79 17.83
N ALA A 18 -6.72 17.51 17.05
CA ALA A 18 -6.26 18.86 17.35
C ALA A 18 -7.32 19.95 17.10
N GLY A 19 -8.45 19.63 16.50
CA GLY A 19 -9.48 20.59 16.11
C GLY A 19 -9.00 21.56 15.03
N ILE A 20 -8.09 21.12 14.16
CA ILE A 20 -7.52 21.91 13.05
C ILE A 20 -8.24 21.49 11.77
N ASP A 21 -8.60 22.46 10.92
CA ASP A 21 -9.15 22.19 9.60
C ASP A 21 -8.15 21.37 8.76
N GLU A 22 -8.64 20.33 8.13
CA GLU A 22 -7.81 19.45 7.29
C GLU A 22 -7.32 20.21 6.06
N PRO A 23 -5.99 20.30 5.82
CA PRO A 23 -5.48 20.88 4.59
C PRO A 23 -5.94 20.07 3.37
N HIS A 24 -6.35 20.76 2.30
CA HIS A 24 -6.91 20.14 1.08
C HIS A 24 -5.97 19.18 0.35
N TRP A 25 -4.69 19.15 0.70
CA TRP A 25 -3.66 18.26 0.14
C TRP A 25 -3.41 17.02 0.99
N VAL A 26 -4.04 16.92 2.17
CA VAL A 26 -3.95 15.74 3.03
C VAL A 26 -4.87 14.66 2.47
N GLU A 27 -4.32 13.46 2.30
CA GLU A 27 -5.03 12.28 1.83
C GLU A 27 -5.25 11.28 2.95
N GLY A 28 -6.09 10.28 2.69
CA GLY A 28 -6.48 9.28 3.67
C GLY A 28 -7.85 9.59 4.28
N ASN A 29 -8.19 8.88 5.34
CA ASN A 29 -9.39 9.08 6.14
C ASN A 29 -8.99 9.11 7.62
N LYS A 30 -9.71 9.85 8.46
CA LYS A 30 -9.44 9.74 9.90
C LYS A 30 -9.60 8.28 10.35
N LEU A 31 -8.76 7.83 11.26
CA LEU A 31 -8.88 6.51 11.85
C LEU A 31 -10.23 6.37 12.57
N PRO A 32 -10.96 5.28 12.35
CA PRO A 32 -12.22 5.06 13.03
C PRO A 32 -11.98 4.78 14.52
N ILE A 33 -12.77 5.39 15.37
CA ILE A 33 -12.71 5.17 16.83
C ILE A 33 -13.68 4.08 17.30
N SER A 34 -14.54 3.60 16.41
CA SER A 34 -15.50 2.54 16.69
C SER A 34 -15.63 1.57 15.51
N ASN A 35 -16.15 0.37 15.78
CA ASN A 35 -16.48 -0.59 14.72
C ASN A 35 -17.57 -0.09 13.75
N GLU A 36 -18.46 0.78 14.21
CA GLU A 36 -19.48 1.38 13.37
C GLU A 36 -18.88 2.36 12.38
N GLU A 37 -17.99 3.25 12.84
CA GLU A 37 -17.25 4.17 11.95
C GLU A 37 -16.38 3.42 10.94
N ALA A 38 -15.69 2.34 11.37
CA ALA A 38 -14.87 1.52 10.49
C ALA A 38 -15.72 0.93 9.35
N ARG A 39 -16.87 0.35 9.67
CA ARG A 39 -17.79 -0.19 8.66
C ARG A 39 -18.37 0.90 7.75
N ALA A 40 -18.63 2.09 8.29
CA ALA A 40 -19.15 3.21 7.51
C ALA A 40 -18.15 3.72 6.46
N GLN A 41 -16.85 3.62 6.73
CA GLN A 41 -15.80 3.98 5.77
C GLN A 41 -15.71 3.03 4.57
N GLN A 42 -16.17 1.77 4.71
CA GLN A 42 -16.21 0.75 3.65
C GLN A 42 -14.87 0.58 2.91
N ARG A 43 -13.76 0.78 3.61
CA ARG A 43 -12.44 0.63 2.99
C ARG A 43 -12.16 -0.84 2.71
N SER A 44 -11.98 -1.19 1.45
CA SER A 44 -11.70 -2.56 1.02
C SER A 44 -10.22 -2.88 0.94
N HIS A 45 -9.36 -1.86 0.75
CA HIS A 45 -7.93 -2.06 0.50
C HIS A 45 -7.08 -0.92 1.06
N VAL A 46 -5.79 -1.19 1.19
CA VAL A 46 -4.71 -0.19 1.38
C VAL A 46 -3.61 -0.45 0.37
N ILE A 47 -3.10 0.61 -0.24
CA ILE A 47 -1.97 0.57 -1.16
C ILE A 47 -0.77 1.22 -0.49
N THR A 48 0.40 0.63 -0.68
CA THR A 48 1.69 1.18 -0.26
C THR A 48 2.65 1.15 -1.44
N GLU A 49 3.35 2.25 -1.65
CA GLU A 49 4.41 2.37 -2.63
C GLU A 49 5.73 2.60 -1.91
N TRP A 50 6.77 1.94 -2.39
CA TRP A 50 8.15 2.18 -1.95
C TRP A 50 9.01 2.42 -3.18
N ASP A 51 9.44 3.65 -3.35
CA ASP A 51 10.41 4.04 -4.37
C ASP A 51 11.66 4.58 -3.66
N SER A 52 12.79 3.96 -3.89
CA SER A 52 14.06 4.33 -3.30
C SER A 52 15.17 4.27 -4.33
N GLU A 53 15.99 5.31 -4.37
CA GLU A 53 17.19 5.39 -5.18
C GLU A 53 18.37 5.69 -4.27
N HIS A 54 19.39 4.83 -4.29
CA HIS A 54 20.61 5.02 -3.51
C HIS A 54 21.86 4.68 -4.35
N GLY A 55 22.46 5.70 -4.93
CA GLY A 55 23.56 5.53 -5.86
C GLY A 55 23.14 4.75 -7.11
N PRO A 56 23.80 3.61 -7.42
CA PRO A 56 23.44 2.78 -8.57
C PRO A 56 22.28 1.80 -8.30
N VAL A 57 21.75 1.79 -7.07
CA VAL A 57 20.70 0.86 -6.66
C VAL A 57 19.38 1.61 -6.58
N ASP A 58 18.38 1.09 -7.25
CA ASP A 58 16.99 1.52 -7.17
C ASP A 58 16.08 0.34 -6.82
N ILE A 59 14.99 0.64 -6.11
CA ILE A 59 13.99 -0.32 -5.69
C ILE A 59 12.61 0.31 -5.86
N HIS A 60 11.70 -0.39 -6.53
CA HIS A 60 10.33 0.03 -6.77
C HIS A 60 9.39 -1.11 -6.39
N LEU A 61 8.68 -0.94 -5.26
CA LEU A 61 7.74 -1.91 -4.74
C LEU A 61 6.33 -1.31 -4.70
N LYS A 62 5.35 -2.07 -5.12
CA LYS A 62 3.94 -1.70 -5.06
C LYS A 62 3.17 -2.79 -4.33
N SER A 63 2.50 -2.44 -3.26
CA SER A 63 1.78 -3.39 -2.42
C SER A 63 0.31 -3.05 -2.33
N ILE A 64 -0.53 -4.08 -2.30
CA ILE A 64 -1.94 -3.98 -1.94
C ILE A 64 -2.25 -4.96 -0.80
N PHE A 65 -2.91 -4.46 0.24
CA PHE A 65 -3.58 -5.29 1.22
C PHE A 65 -5.08 -5.23 0.97
N GLN A 66 -5.71 -6.38 0.72
CA GLN A 66 -7.14 -6.50 0.43
C GLN A 66 -7.65 -7.88 0.86
N ASP A 67 -8.79 -7.93 1.55
CA ASP A 67 -9.49 -9.17 1.95
C ASP A 67 -8.66 -10.18 2.75
N GLY A 68 -7.63 -9.70 3.45
CA GLY A 68 -6.70 -10.52 4.22
C GLY A 68 -5.49 -10.99 3.42
N TRP A 69 -5.40 -10.63 2.15
CA TRP A 69 -4.25 -10.90 1.30
C TRP A 69 -3.30 -9.70 1.26
N LEU A 70 -2.02 -9.95 1.36
CA LEU A 70 -0.96 -8.97 1.07
C LEU A 70 -0.24 -9.41 -0.20
N CYS A 71 -0.28 -8.56 -1.22
CA CYS A 71 0.41 -8.78 -2.48
C CYS A 71 1.36 -7.61 -2.76
N THR A 72 2.65 -7.90 -2.92
CA THR A 72 3.69 -6.93 -3.27
C THR A 72 4.31 -7.30 -4.61
N ALA A 73 4.16 -6.47 -5.61
CA ALA A 73 4.84 -6.59 -6.90
C ALA A 73 6.17 -5.82 -6.85
N TYR A 74 7.24 -6.45 -7.29
CA TYR A 74 8.55 -5.83 -7.47
C TYR A 74 8.64 -5.36 -8.91
N GLU A 75 8.74 -4.05 -9.11
CA GLU A 75 8.89 -3.49 -10.45
C GLU A 75 10.34 -3.65 -10.94
N LYS A 76 10.52 -3.53 -12.25
CA LYS A 76 11.86 -3.61 -12.84
C LYS A 76 12.75 -2.51 -12.28
N SER A 77 13.92 -2.91 -11.79
CA SER A 77 14.89 -2.04 -11.14
C SER A 77 16.31 -2.59 -11.34
N SER A 78 17.28 -2.01 -10.67
CA SER A 78 18.65 -2.54 -10.65
C SER A 78 18.78 -3.90 -9.96
N LEU A 79 17.82 -4.26 -9.08
CA LEU A 79 17.83 -5.50 -8.30
C LEU A 79 16.82 -6.55 -8.80
N TYR A 80 15.77 -6.13 -9.51
CA TYR A 80 14.65 -6.99 -9.89
C TYR A 80 14.32 -6.87 -11.37
N GLU A 81 13.91 -7.98 -11.98
CA GLU A 81 13.48 -8.02 -13.39
C GLU A 81 12.01 -7.59 -13.58
N GLY A 82 11.25 -7.43 -12.50
CA GLY A 82 9.84 -7.05 -12.52
C GLY A 82 8.88 -8.25 -12.62
N THR A 83 9.38 -9.44 -12.33
CA THR A 83 8.60 -10.69 -12.28
C THR A 83 8.49 -11.25 -10.86
N GLU A 84 9.26 -10.72 -9.95
CA GLU A 84 9.34 -11.10 -8.56
C GLU A 84 8.27 -10.41 -7.73
N GLY A 85 8.04 -10.94 -6.54
CA GLY A 85 7.11 -10.35 -5.59
C GLY A 85 6.83 -11.24 -4.40
N GLU A 86 5.82 -10.85 -3.64
CA GLU A 86 5.36 -11.55 -2.46
C GLU A 86 3.84 -11.65 -2.46
N LEU A 87 3.34 -12.80 -1.99
CA LEU A 87 1.92 -13.03 -1.77
C LEU A 87 1.75 -13.78 -0.45
N TYR A 88 0.98 -13.22 0.46
CA TYR A 88 0.70 -13.81 1.76
C TYR A 88 -0.80 -13.83 2.07
N ASP A 89 -1.30 -14.94 2.61
CA ASP A 89 -2.62 -15.04 3.23
C ASP A 89 -2.50 -14.70 4.72
N LEU A 90 -2.80 -13.47 5.11
CA LEU A 90 -2.66 -13.03 6.50
C LEU A 90 -3.73 -13.59 7.44
N LYS A 91 -4.70 -14.35 6.94
CA LYS A 91 -5.66 -15.07 7.78
C LYS A 91 -5.08 -16.39 8.27
N GLU A 92 -4.38 -17.11 7.37
CA GLU A 92 -3.77 -18.40 7.66
C GLU A 92 -2.31 -18.26 8.09
N ASP A 93 -1.60 -17.26 7.57
CA ASP A 93 -0.18 -16.97 7.84
C ASP A 93 0.03 -15.50 8.24
N PRO A 94 -0.41 -15.07 9.43
CA PRO A 94 -0.27 -13.69 9.89
C PRO A 94 1.19 -13.26 10.08
N ASP A 95 2.10 -14.21 10.25
CA ASP A 95 3.54 -13.97 10.44
C ASP A 95 4.32 -13.92 9.11
N GLN A 96 3.62 -14.09 7.95
CA GLN A 96 4.21 -14.00 6.60
C GLN A 96 5.42 -14.92 6.40
N LEU A 97 5.32 -16.15 6.87
CA LEU A 97 6.41 -17.12 6.81
C LEU A 97 6.49 -17.85 5.46
N LEU A 98 5.37 -17.93 4.73
CA LEU A 98 5.27 -18.68 3.48
C LEU A 98 4.89 -17.75 2.32
N ASN A 99 5.88 -17.37 1.49
CA ASN A 99 5.60 -16.60 0.27
C ASN A 99 4.96 -17.48 -0.81
N LEU A 100 3.72 -17.17 -1.14
CA LEU A 100 2.88 -17.89 -2.13
C LEU A 100 3.02 -17.37 -3.57
N TRP A 101 3.92 -16.42 -3.83
CA TRP A 101 4.06 -15.75 -5.14
C TRP A 101 4.21 -16.71 -6.30
N SER A 102 4.96 -17.79 -6.11
CA SER A 102 5.25 -18.81 -7.13
C SER A 102 4.33 -20.03 -7.06
N ASP A 103 3.40 -20.08 -6.10
CA ASP A 103 2.47 -21.20 -5.97
C ASP A 103 1.47 -21.19 -7.13
N GLN A 104 1.41 -22.32 -7.87
CA GLN A 104 0.54 -22.46 -9.03
C GLN A 104 -0.95 -22.42 -8.69
N SER A 105 -1.32 -22.85 -7.50
CA SER A 105 -2.71 -22.83 -7.03
C SER A 105 -3.21 -21.42 -6.69
N MET A 106 -2.28 -20.48 -6.42
CA MET A 106 -2.58 -19.10 -6.02
C MET A 106 -2.47 -18.08 -7.17
N GLN A 107 -2.17 -18.53 -8.39
CA GLN A 107 -1.95 -17.61 -9.53
C GLN A 107 -3.19 -16.79 -9.90
N SER A 108 -4.40 -17.32 -9.71
CA SER A 108 -5.64 -16.55 -9.95
C SER A 108 -5.74 -15.39 -8.96
N ILE A 109 -5.61 -15.66 -7.65
CA ILE A 109 -5.67 -14.64 -6.59
C ILE A 109 -4.59 -13.58 -6.81
N LYS A 110 -3.36 -14.01 -7.11
CA LYS A 110 -2.25 -13.09 -7.42
C LYS A 110 -2.60 -12.17 -8.59
N SER A 111 -3.13 -12.73 -9.69
CA SER A 111 -3.46 -11.97 -10.88
C SER A 111 -4.55 -10.93 -10.63
N ASP A 112 -5.56 -11.28 -9.86
CA ASP A 112 -6.66 -10.39 -9.48
C ASP A 112 -6.14 -9.24 -8.58
N LEU A 113 -5.30 -9.54 -7.59
CA LEU A 113 -4.71 -8.53 -6.71
C LEU A 113 -3.76 -7.58 -7.47
N ILE A 114 -2.98 -8.09 -8.43
CA ILE A 114 -2.12 -7.24 -9.27
C ILE A 114 -2.97 -6.35 -10.20
N ALA A 115 -4.07 -6.87 -10.73
CA ALA A 115 -4.99 -6.07 -11.54
C ALA A 115 -5.63 -4.95 -10.71
N ASP A 116 -6.12 -5.29 -9.51
CA ASP A 116 -6.67 -4.34 -8.54
C ASP A 116 -5.64 -3.29 -8.10
N LEU A 117 -4.41 -3.71 -7.83
CA LEU A 117 -3.32 -2.81 -7.50
C LEU A 117 -3.10 -1.78 -8.61
N LYS A 118 -3.01 -2.21 -9.86
CA LYS A 118 -2.80 -1.33 -11.02
C LYS A 118 -3.98 -0.38 -11.27
N ASP A 119 -5.20 -0.86 -11.08
CA ASP A 119 -6.41 -0.04 -11.24
C ASP A 119 -6.55 1.05 -10.17
N LYS A 120 -6.18 0.71 -8.93
CA LYS A 120 -6.34 1.57 -7.76
C LYS A 120 -5.13 2.45 -7.44
N LEU A 121 -3.99 2.20 -8.08
CA LEU A 121 -2.81 3.06 -7.89
C LEU A 121 -3.12 4.49 -8.32
N PRO A 122 -2.79 5.49 -7.50
CA PRO A 122 -2.94 6.88 -7.90
C PRO A 122 -2.01 7.19 -9.08
N PRO A 123 -2.38 8.15 -9.94
CA PRO A 123 -1.51 8.56 -11.04
C PRO A 123 -0.18 9.11 -10.50
N VAL A 124 0.91 8.82 -11.20
CA VAL A 124 2.23 9.34 -10.85
C VAL A 124 2.18 10.86 -10.73
N ARG A 125 2.56 11.40 -9.59
CA ARG A 125 2.58 12.84 -9.33
C ARG A 125 3.93 13.41 -9.69
N GLN A 126 3.93 14.54 -10.40
CA GLN A 126 5.15 15.30 -10.58
C GLN A 126 5.61 15.88 -9.23
N PRO A 127 6.91 15.84 -8.91
CA PRO A 127 7.45 16.48 -7.72
C PRO A 127 7.06 17.97 -7.70
N ARG A 128 6.52 18.43 -6.56
CA ARG A 128 6.14 19.86 -6.41
C ARG A 128 7.34 20.78 -6.20
N LEU A 129 8.44 20.20 -5.75
CA LEU A 129 9.65 20.94 -5.43
C LEU A 129 10.82 20.33 -6.21
N GLU A 130 11.71 21.18 -6.68
CA GLU A 130 12.97 20.77 -7.27
C GLU A 130 13.84 20.08 -6.21
N ARG A 131 14.43 18.94 -6.57
CA ARG A 131 15.36 18.21 -5.70
C ARG A 131 16.62 19.06 -5.49
N LYS A 132 16.84 19.55 -4.27
CA LYS A 132 18.00 20.41 -3.93
C LYS A 132 19.11 19.72 -3.15
N ALA A 133 18.88 18.49 -2.69
CA ALA A 133 19.88 17.70 -2.00
C ALA A 133 20.36 16.55 -2.90
N PRO A 134 21.68 16.31 -2.98
CA PRO A 134 22.17 15.06 -3.57
C PRO A 134 21.72 13.88 -2.69
N VAL A 135 21.29 12.81 -3.32
CA VAL A 135 20.95 11.54 -2.66
C VAL A 135 22.21 10.69 -2.63
#